data_c4014ffe8c84bf31b84b5e390045838d
#
_entry.id   c4014ffe8c84bf31b84b5e390045838d
#
_cell.length_a   1.000
_cell.length_b   1.000
_cell.length_c   1.000
_cell.angle_alpha   90.00
_cell.angle_beta   90.00
_cell.angle_gamma   90.00
#
_symmetry.space_group_name_H-M   'P 1'
#
loop_
_entity.id
_entity.type
_entity.pdbx_description
1 polymer ?
#
loop_
_entity_poly.entity_id
_entity_poly.type
_entity_poly.pdbx_seq_one_letter_code
_entity_poly.pdbx_strand_id
1 'polypeptide(L)'
;NGFFISKNNKWKKTIVDEKYKGVKINKILKDCKKITYLKYKSKTPQSFNEIFENNYKSKDVVLTGQLYLPKKKGIYPVVYIQHGTGHPKGFVNAYHKIIEEMHKENIAVFIGDSYSGRKMKKSYWKLGLAARVYDGLSVLNTLSEHKNIDKNKIGITGYSYGGMVAFFTAYPKLLDLVSKDKQFAAYMPVYPGCDVVFKEPKIINKPMLMLHAEFDDYAPTIDCINYVKK
;
A
#
# COMPACT_ATOMS: atom_id res chain seq x y z
N ASN A 1 9.99 10.19 14.84
CA ASN A 1 8.72 9.57 14.42
C ASN A 1 8.16 8.81 15.62
N GLY A 2 7.14 9.35 16.28
CA GLY A 2 6.49 8.71 17.41
C GLY A 2 5.11 8.21 16.98
N PHE A 3 4.70 7.07 17.50
CA PHE A 3 3.31 6.67 17.47
C PHE A 3 2.56 7.53 18.51
N PHE A 4 1.41 8.05 18.13
CA PHE A 4 0.55 8.76 19.05
C PHE A 4 -0.55 7.79 19.50
N ILE A 5 -0.71 7.64 20.81
CA ILE A 5 -1.83 6.91 21.39
C ILE A 5 -2.70 7.96 22.06
N SER A 6 -3.95 8.10 21.64
CA SER A 6 -4.94 8.92 22.33
C SER A 6 -5.49 8.15 23.53
N LYS A 7 -5.40 8.73 24.70
CA LYS A 7 -6.12 8.30 25.89
C LYS A 7 -6.71 9.56 26.51
N ASN A 8 -8.02 9.65 26.56
CA ASN A 8 -8.75 10.81 27.11
C ASN A 8 -8.41 12.15 26.39
N ASN A 9 -8.51 12.17 25.04
CA ASN A 9 -8.25 13.36 24.21
C ASN A 9 -6.88 14.04 24.39
N LYS A 10 -5.90 13.33 24.97
CA LYS A 10 -4.53 13.82 25.04
C LYS A 10 -3.60 12.91 24.28
N TRP A 11 -3.08 13.40 23.17
CA TRP A 11 -2.05 12.71 22.40
C TRP A 11 -0.74 12.63 23.20
N LYS A 12 -0.30 11.44 23.53
CA LYS A 12 1.04 11.23 24.08
C LYS A 12 1.97 10.79 22.96
N LYS A 13 3.04 11.54 22.75
CA LYS A 13 4.15 11.13 21.88
C LYS A 13 4.82 9.92 22.53
N THR A 14 4.72 8.76 21.90
CA THR A 14 5.50 7.59 22.29
C THR A 14 6.90 7.78 21.71
N ILE A 15 7.91 7.76 22.56
CA ILE A 15 9.31 7.88 22.14
C ILE A 15 9.61 6.67 21.27
N VAL A 16 9.93 6.92 20.00
CA VAL A 16 10.55 5.90 19.15
C VAL A 16 11.93 5.67 19.71
N ASP A 17 12.23 4.43 20.02
CA ASP A 17 13.53 4.00 20.52
C ASP A 17 14.63 4.60 19.64
N GLU A 18 15.52 5.41 20.21
CA GLU A 18 16.63 6.09 19.51
C GLU A 18 17.56 5.13 18.77
N LYS A 19 17.52 3.85 19.15
CA LYS A 19 18.22 2.73 18.53
C LYS A 19 18.06 2.65 17.00
N TYR A 20 17.02 3.26 16.42
CA TYR A 20 16.74 3.22 14.98
C TYR A 20 17.16 4.49 14.23
N LYS A 21 17.68 5.51 14.90
CA LYS A 21 18.22 6.70 14.22
C LYS A 21 19.54 6.36 13.52
N GLY A 22 19.55 6.42 12.19
CA GLY A 22 20.79 6.34 11.40
C GLY A 22 21.35 4.93 11.14
N VAL A 23 20.62 3.86 11.45
CA VAL A 23 21.06 2.50 11.11
C VAL A 23 20.92 2.24 9.62
N LYS A 24 22.03 1.92 8.94
CA LYS A 24 22.00 1.56 7.52
C LYS A 24 21.15 0.29 7.31
N ILE A 25 20.27 0.32 6.30
CA ILE A 25 19.33 -0.76 5.95
C ILE A 25 19.96 -2.16 5.99
N ASN A 26 21.19 -2.29 5.48
CA ASN A 26 21.91 -3.56 5.42
C ASN A 26 22.26 -4.19 6.78
N LYS A 27 22.17 -3.44 7.89
CA LYS A 27 22.47 -3.94 9.25
C LYS A 27 21.22 -4.43 9.98
N ILE A 28 20.03 -3.97 9.58
CA ILE A 28 18.77 -4.24 10.27
C ILE A 28 18.11 -5.52 9.76
N LEU A 29 18.23 -5.82 8.47
CA LEU A 29 17.54 -6.94 7.85
C LEU A 29 18.37 -8.24 7.90
N LYS A 30 18.67 -8.72 9.11
CA LYS A 30 19.42 -9.97 9.32
C LYS A 30 18.77 -11.18 8.64
N ASP A 31 17.44 -11.18 8.53
CA ASP A 31 16.65 -12.28 7.99
C ASP A 31 16.22 -12.10 6.53
N CYS A 32 16.63 -11.01 5.90
CA CYS A 32 16.42 -10.77 4.49
C CYS A 32 17.51 -11.44 3.65
N LYS A 33 17.09 -12.31 2.71
CA LYS A 33 18.00 -12.96 1.77
C LYS A 33 18.51 -12.00 0.71
N LYS A 34 17.60 -11.19 0.17
CA LYS A 34 17.87 -10.33 -0.97
C LYS A 34 16.81 -9.25 -1.08
N ILE A 35 17.27 -8.03 -1.33
CA ILE A 35 16.40 -6.94 -1.79
C ILE A 35 16.49 -6.90 -3.31
N THR A 36 15.35 -7.02 -3.97
CA THR A 36 15.24 -6.97 -5.44
C THR A 36 14.39 -5.77 -5.83
N TYR A 37 14.88 -4.97 -6.77
CA TYR A 37 14.10 -3.91 -7.37
C TYR A 37 13.28 -4.49 -8.52
N LEU A 38 11.96 -4.44 -8.39
CA LEU A 38 11.04 -4.83 -9.46
C LEU A 38 10.56 -3.58 -10.19
N LYS A 39 10.50 -3.67 -11.52
CA LYS A 39 9.87 -2.66 -12.38
C LYS A 39 8.47 -3.12 -12.75
N TYR A 40 7.53 -2.21 -12.78
CA TYR A 40 6.16 -2.48 -13.21
C TYR A 40 5.60 -1.34 -14.06
N LYS A 41 4.79 -1.70 -15.05
CA LYS A 41 4.11 -0.72 -15.90
C LYS A 41 2.86 -0.22 -15.17
N SER A 42 2.61 1.08 -15.24
CA SER A 42 1.44 1.71 -14.68
C SER A 42 0.98 2.86 -15.58
N LYS A 43 -0.14 3.48 -15.21
CA LYS A 43 -0.70 4.69 -15.84
C LYS A 43 -0.84 5.81 -14.81
N THR A 44 -1.16 7.00 -15.28
CA THR A 44 -1.40 8.15 -14.39
C THR A 44 -2.78 8.74 -14.67
N PRO A 45 -3.87 7.97 -14.45
CA PRO A 45 -5.21 8.51 -14.61
C PRO A 45 -5.43 9.69 -13.65
N GLN A 46 -6.07 10.75 -14.15
CA GLN A 46 -6.38 11.95 -13.36
C GLN A 46 -7.65 11.75 -12.53
N SER A 47 -8.50 10.81 -12.92
CA SER A 47 -9.73 10.46 -12.23
C SER A 47 -10.05 8.97 -12.37
N PHE A 48 -10.97 8.47 -11.54
CA PHE A 48 -11.51 7.12 -11.71
C PHE A 48 -12.30 6.96 -13.00
N ASN A 49 -12.92 8.03 -13.52
CA ASN A 49 -13.64 7.98 -14.78
C ASN A 49 -12.72 7.63 -15.96
N GLU A 50 -11.49 8.14 -15.99
CA GLU A 50 -10.51 7.72 -17.00
C GLU A 50 -10.25 6.20 -16.97
N ILE A 51 -10.29 5.59 -15.78
CA ILE A 51 -10.16 4.14 -15.64
C ILE A 51 -11.45 3.44 -16.14
N PHE A 52 -12.61 3.91 -15.69
CA PHE A 52 -13.89 3.29 -16.01
C PHE A 52 -14.25 3.35 -17.49
N GLU A 53 -13.82 4.40 -18.18
CA GLU A 53 -14.05 4.63 -19.60
C GLU A 53 -12.89 4.12 -20.48
N ASN A 54 -11.81 3.60 -19.86
CA ASN A 54 -10.55 3.22 -20.52
C ASN A 54 -9.99 4.34 -21.42
N ASN A 55 -10.16 5.59 -21.00
CA ASN A 55 -9.79 6.79 -21.75
C ASN A 55 -8.63 7.54 -21.05
N TYR A 56 -7.46 6.96 -21.11
CA TYR A 56 -6.26 7.51 -20.45
C TYR A 56 -5.62 8.61 -21.28
N LYS A 57 -5.53 9.81 -20.73
CA LYS A 57 -4.80 10.94 -21.32
C LYS A 57 -3.30 10.86 -21.12
N SER A 58 -2.86 10.11 -20.11
CA SER A 58 -1.45 9.97 -19.79
C SER A 58 -0.81 8.79 -20.51
N LYS A 59 0.48 8.93 -20.86
CA LYS A 59 1.31 7.81 -21.33
C LYS A 59 1.57 6.83 -20.20
N ASP A 60 1.92 5.59 -20.58
CA ASP A 60 2.39 4.59 -19.64
C ASP A 60 3.64 5.07 -18.89
N VAL A 61 3.75 4.70 -17.64
CA VAL A 61 4.89 5.00 -16.79
C VAL A 61 5.49 3.70 -16.26
N VAL A 62 6.81 3.64 -16.16
CA VAL A 62 7.51 2.55 -15.48
C VAL A 62 7.85 2.98 -14.07
N LEU A 63 7.30 2.26 -13.12
CA LEU A 63 7.52 2.46 -11.69
C LEU A 63 8.42 1.34 -11.14
N THR A 64 8.90 1.53 -9.92
CA THR A 64 9.75 0.56 -9.24
C THR A 64 9.25 0.32 -7.82
N GLY A 65 9.61 -0.82 -7.27
CA GLY A 65 9.42 -1.12 -5.87
C GLY A 65 10.51 -2.08 -5.37
N GLN A 66 10.59 -2.23 -4.06
CA GLN A 66 11.57 -3.07 -3.40
C GLN A 66 10.89 -4.34 -2.89
N LEU A 67 11.32 -5.50 -3.37
CA LEU A 67 10.90 -6.81 -2.89
C LEU A 67 11.94 -7.36 -1.91
N TYR A 68 11.50 -7.61 -0.71
CA TYR A 68 12.26 -8.19 0.39
C TYR A 68 11.87 -9.66 0.54
N LEU A 69 12.76 -10.57 0.20
CA LEU A 69 12.52 -12.01 0.31
C LEU A 69 13.12 -12.57 1.61
N PRO A 70 12.39 -13.45 2.32
CA PRO A 70 12.95 -14.18 3.46
C PRO A 70 14.18 -15.01 3.10
N LYS A 71 15.02 -15.35 4.07
CA LYS A 71 16.24 -16.14 3.85
C LYS A 71 15.99 -17.57 3.38
N LYS A 72 14.98 -18.23 3.92
CA LYS A 72 14.61 -19.59 3.55
C LYS A 72 14.17 -19.61 2.08
N LYS A 73 14.70 -20.54 1.29
CA LYS A 73 14.28 -20.67 -0.12
C LYS A 73 12.82 -21.13 -0.21
N GLY A 74 12.04 -20.56 -1.15
CA GLY A 74 10.65 -20.99 -1.34
C GLY A 74 9.85 -20.09 -2.26
N ILE A 75 8.58 -20.40 -2.35
CA ILE A 75 7.51 -19.55 -2.87
C ILE A 75 6.81 -18.96 -1.65
N TYR A 76 6.64 -17.65 -1.61
CA TYR A 76 6.21 -16.94 -0.41
C TYR A 76 4.84 -16.27 -0.60
N PRO A 77 3.99 -16.24 0.44
CA PRO A 77 3.02 -15.17 0.55
C PRO A 77 3.75 -13.83 0.56
N VAL A 78 3.09 -12.76 0.12
CA VAL A 78 3.66 -11.42 0.13
C VAL A 78 2.67 -10.40 0.65
N VAL A 79 3.17 -9.46 1.45
CA VAL A 79 2.42 -8.25 1.82
C VAL A 79 2.99 -7.07 1.03
N TYR A 80 2.13 -6.46 0.22
CA TYR A 80 2.42 -5.20 -0.44
C TYR A 80 2.09 -4.05 0.51
N ILE A 81 3.07 -3.19 0.77
CA ILE A 81 2.92 -1.98 1.56
C ILE A 81 2.86 -0.77 0.62
N GLN A 82 1.71 -0.13 0.54
CA GLN A 82 1.56 1.13 -0.18
C GLN A 82 1.90 2.29 0.75
N HIS A 83 2.86 3.11 0.35
CA HIS A 83 3.29 4.27 1.15
C HIS A 83 2.20 5.35 1.25
N GLY A 84 2.25 6.18 2.30
CA GLY A 84 1.41 7.38 2.46
C GLY A 84 1.79 8.51 1.49
N THR A 85 1.43 9.75 1.81
CA THR A 85 1.70 10.91 0.95
C THR A 85 3.18 11.24 0.82
N GLY A 86 4.01 10.92 1.81
CA GLY A 86 5.46 11.15 1.77
C GLY A 86 6.20 10.22 0.83
N HIS A 87 7.44 10.57 0.46
CA HIS A 87 8.27 9.76 -0.42
C HIS A 87 8.65 8.42 0.27
N PRO A 88 8.55 7.26 -0.45
CA PRO A 88 8.79 5.94 0.14
C PRO A 88 10.19 5.78 0.78
N LYS A 89 11.22 6.47 0.28
CA LYS A 89 12.56 6.46 0.90
C LYS A 89 12.56 6.89 2.37
N GLY A 90 11.65 7.80 2.76
CA GLY A 90 11.50 8.22 4.15
C GLY A 90 10.82 7.18 5.04
N PHE A 91 10.05 6.27 4.45
CA PHE A 91 9.28 5.26 5.18
C PHE A 91 9.97 3.90 5.26
N VAL A 92 10.95 3.61 4.40
CA VAL A 92 11.65 2.32 4.42
C VAL A 92 12.21 2.01 5.82
N ASN A 93 12.77 3.00 6.50
CA ASN A 93 13.24 2.82 7.88
C ASN A 93 12.12 2.52 8.88
N ALA A 94 10.92 3.09 8.68
CA ALA A 94 9.76 2.80 9.53
C ALA A 94 9.20 1.39 9.29
N TYR A 95 9.38 0.83 8.09
CA TYR A 95 8.87 -0.50 7.74
C TYR A 95 9.82 -1.64 8.10
N HIS A 96 11.06 -1.38 8.53
CA HIS A 96 12.03 -2.43 8.85
C HIS A 96 11.50 -3.44 9.85
N LYS A 97 10.90 -2.97 10.93
CA LYS A 97 10.35 -3.85 11.96
C LYS A 97 9.22 -4.72 11.41
N ILE A 98 8.40 -4.15 10.53
CA ILE A 98 7.33 -4.91 9.85
C ILE A 98 7.95 -5.98 8.95
N ILE A 99 8.99 -5.62 8.19
CA ILE A 99 9.68 -6.59 7.30
C ILE A 99 10.30 -7.73 8.13
N GLU A 100 10.94 -7.42 9.26
CA GLU A 100 11.53 -8.42 10.15
C GLU A 100 10.46 -9.38 10.72
N GLU A 101 9.33 -8.85 11.20
CA GLU A 101 8.24 -9.69 11.72
C GLU A 101 7.62 -10.56 10.62
N MET A 102 7.38 -10.00 9.44
CA MET A 102 6.86 -10.77 8.29
C MET A 102 7.83 -11.88 7.87
N HIS A 103 9.13 -11.61 7.88
CA HIS A 103 10.14 -12.62 7.53
C HIS A 103 10.23 -13.77 8.52
N LYS A 104 9.94 -13.58 9.81
CA LYS A 104 9.83 -14.66 10.80
C LYS A 104 8.75 -15.67 10.41
N GLU A 105 7.66 -15.18 9.83
CA GLU A 105 6.55 -15.99 9.33
C GLU A 105 6.75 -16.45 7.87
N ASN A 106 7.95 -16.28 7.30
CA ASN A 106 8.26 -16.55 5.90
C ASN A 106 7.37 -15.79 4.90
N ILE A 107 6.91 -14.61 5.23
CA ILE A 107 6.14 -13.71 4.38
C ILE A 107 7.10 -12.70 3.75
N ALA A 108 7.08 -12.58 2.43
CA ALA A 108 7.82 -11.55 1.70
C ALA A 108 7.11 -10.18 1.86
N VAL A 109 7.87 -9.11 1.69
CA VAL A 109 7.32 -7.75 1.70
C VAL A 109 7.69 -7.04 0.41
N PHE A 110 6.72 -6.35 -0.19
CA PHE A 110 6.96 -5.46 -1.33
C PHE A 110 6.57 -4.03 -0.96
N ILE A 111 7.46 -3.07 -1.24
CA ILE A 111 7.21 -1.65 -1.04
C ILE A 111 7.25 -0.97 -2.40
N GLY A 112 6.12 -0.45 -2.87
CA GLY A 112 6.02 0.27 -4.13
C GLY A 112 6.45 1.73 -4.01
N ASP A 113 6.89 2.32 -5.14
CA ASP A 113 7.22 3.74 -5.24
C ASP A 113 6.41 4.37 -6.38
N SER A 114 5.35 5.08 -6.03
CA SER A 114 4.48 5.77 -6.98
C SER A 114 5.08 7.05 -7.57
N TYR A 115 6.21 7.53 -7.05
CA TYR A 115 6.70 8.89 -7.34
C TYR A 115 7.96 8.94 -8.21
N SER A 116 8.98 8.13 -7.91
CA SER A 116 10.29 8.26 -8.56
C SER A 116 10.22 8.02 -10.07
N GLY A 117 9.46 7.04 -10.53
CA GLY A 117 9.26 6.79 -11.97
C GLY A 117 8.53 7.93 -12.70
N ARG A 118 7.72 8.70 -11.97
CA ARG A 118 7.06 9.93 -12.44
C ARG A 118 7.94 11.18 -12.30
N LYS A 119 9.20 11.02 -11.87
CA LYS A 119 10.14 12.12 -11.60
C LYS A 119 9.61 13.15 -10.58
N MET A 120 8.70 12.74 -9.70
CA MET A 120 8.16 13.62 -8.66
C MET A 120 9.19 13.78 -7.54
N LYS A 121 9.64 15.00 -7.31
CA LYS A 121 10.62 15.34 -6.25
C LYS A 121 9.98 16.06 -5.06
N LYS A 122 8.85 16.72 -5.29
CA LYS A 122 8.07 17.49 -4.32
C LYS A 122 6.60 17.45 -4.72
N SER A 123 5.74 18.00 -3.87
CA SER A 123 4.30 18.10 -4.16
C SER A 123 3.63 16.75 -4.45
N TYR A 124 3.96 15.75 -3.66
CA TYR A 124 3.46 14.36 -3.82
C TYR A 124 1.94 14.25 -3.74
N TRP A 125 1.26 15.20 -3.07
CA TRP A 125 -0.21 15.30 -3.02
C TRP A 125 -0.85 15.56 -4.39
N LYS A 126 -0.10 16.04 -5.38
CA LYS A 126 -0.60 16.25 -6.74
C LYS A 126 -0.85 14.95 -7.51
N LEU A 127 -0.30 13.82 -7.03
CA LEU A 127 -0.62 12.52 -7.61
C LEU A 127 -1.96 12.03 -7.04
N GLY A 128 -2.99 12.06 -7.86
CA GLY A 128 -4.35 11.71 -7.49
C GLY A 128 -4.51 10.26 -7.05
N LEU A 129 -5.59 9.99 -6.30
CA LEU A 129 -5.90 8.66 -5.77
C LEU A 129 -6.08 7.63 -6.89
N ALA A 130 -6.73 7.99 -7.98
CA ALA A 130 -6.95 7.09 -9.12
C ALA A 130 -5.64 6.54 -9.69
N ALA A 131 -4.61 7.39 -9.85
CA ALA A 131 -3.29 6.95 -10.29
C ALA A 131 -2.63 5.99 -9.31
N ARG A 132 -2.76 6.24 -8.01
CA ARG A 132 -2.15 5.38 -6.99
C ARG A 132 -2.90 4.06 -6.79
N VAL A 133 -4.21 4.04 -6.96
CA VAL A 133 -5.00 2.80 -6.98
C VAL A 133 -4.62 1.97 -8.21
N TYR A 134 -4.46 2.63 -9.38
CA TYR A 134 -3.95 1.96 -10.58
C TYR A 134 -2.55 1.35 -10.34
N ASP A 135 -1.65 2.07 -9.64
CA ASP A 135 -0.34 1.54 -9.25
C ASP A 135 -0.46 0.28 -8.40
N GLY A 136 -1.35 0.29 -7.41
CA GLY A 136 -1.60 -0.84 -6.52
C GLY A 136 -2.03 -2.10 -7.27
N LEU A 137 -2.94 -1.95 -8.22
CA LEU A 137 -3.41 -3.06 -9.08
C LEU A 137 -2.33 -3.51 -10.09
N SER A 138 -1.49 -2.59 -10.56
CA SER A 138 -0.33 -2.93 -11.40
C SER A 138 0.73 -3.73 -10.62
N VAL A 139 0.92 -3.41 -9.35
CA VAL A 139 1.78 -4.20 -8.44
C VAL A 139 1.22 -5.61 -8.25
N LEU A 140 -0.09 -5.74 -8.03
CA LEU A 140 -0.75 -7.05 -7.92
C LEU A 140 -0.46 -7.92 -9.15
N ASN A 141 -0.60 -7.37 -10.36
CA ASN A 141 -0.28 -8.08 -11.59
C ASN A 141 1.19 -8.55 -11.62
N THR A 142 2.11 -7.65 -11.28
CA THR A 142 3.55 -7.92 -11.30
C THR A 142 3.96 -8.98 -10.26
N LEU A 143 3.43 -8.90 -9.06
CA LEU A 143 3.71 -9.87 -8.00
C LEU A 143 3.11 -11.25 -8.31
N SER A 144 1.94 -11.30 -8.95
CA SER A 144 1.30 -12.55 -9.37
C SER A 144 2.12 -13.34 -10.40
N GLU A 145 2.99 -12.67 -11.14
CA GLU A 145 3.86 -13.27 -12.16
C GLU A 145 5.27 -13.57 -11.63
N HIS A 146 5.58 -13.16 -10.39
CA HIS A 146 6.91 -13.32 -9.85
C HIS A 146 7.14 -14.75 -9.32
N LYS A 147 8.17 -15.42 -9.82
CA LYS A 147 8.48 -16.85 -9.56
C LYS A 147 8.63 -17.28 -8.10
N ASN A 148 8.91 -16.35 -7.20
CA ASN A 148 9.06 -16.61 -5.76
C ASN A 148 7.84 -16.19 -4.95
N ILE A 149 6.75 -15.77 -5.59
CA ILE A 149 5.52 -15.29 -4.90
C ILE A 149 4.37 -16.27 -5.18
N ASP A 150 3.67 -16.64 -4.12
CA ASP A 150 2.40 -17.34 -4.23
C ASP A 150 1.33 -16.36 -4.69
N LYS A 151 0.93 -16.47 -5.94
CA LYS A 151 -0.07 -15.58 -6.56
C LYS A 151 -1.43 -15.56 -5.86
N ASN A 152 -1.74 -16.61 -5.08
CA ASN A 152 -2.99 -16.72 -4.33
C ASN A 152 -2.88 -16.14 -2.90
N LYS A 153 -1.70 -15.68 -2.49
CA LYS A 153 -1.40 -15.19 -1.14
C LYS A 153 -0.72 -13.82 -1.17
N ILE A 154 -1.29 -12.88 -1.94
CA ILE A 154 -0.83 -11.50 -2.03
C ILE A 154 -1.77 -10.64 -1.21
N GLY A 155 -1.31 -10.09 -0.09
CA GLY A 155 -2.05 -9.12 0.72
C GLY A 155 -1.61 -7.69 0.40
N ILE A 156 -2.48 -6.72 0.72
CA ILE A 156 -2.16 -5.28 0.63
C ILE A 156 -2.41 -4.59 1.95
N THR A 157 -1.50 -3.70 2.32
CA THR A 157 -1.68 -2.73 3.40
C THR A 157 -1.15 -1.36 2.99
N GLY A 158 -1.54 -0.34 3.72
CA GLY A 158 -1.03 1.00 3.53
C GLY A 158 -1.55 1.93 4.61
N TYR A 159 -0.89 3.08 4.75
CA TYR A 159 -1.14 4.04 5.81
C TYR A 159 -1.63 5.37 5.24
N SER A 160 -2.65 5.99 5.85
CA SER A 160 -3.19 7.26 5.38
C SER A 160 -3.60 7.17 3.90
N TYR A 161 -3.06 7.99 3.04
CA TYR A 161 -3.29 7.91 1.58
C TYR A 161 -2.98 6.52 0.98
N GLY A 162 -1.97 5.79 1.52
CA GLY A 162 -1.72 4.39 1.17
C GLY A 162 -2.81 3.45 1.68
N GLY A 163 -3.44 3.78 2.80
CA GLY A 163 -4.62 3.10 3.32
C GLY A 163 -5.83 3.26 2.38
N MET A 164 -6.03 4.46 1.83
CA MET A 164 -7.04 4.69 0.78
C MET A 164 -6.78 3.79 -0.44
N VAL A 165 -5.54 3.69 -0.88
CA VAL A 165 -5.19 2.78 -1.98
C VAL A 165 -5.55 1.33 -1.63
N ALA A 166 -5.14 0.86 -0.45
CA ALA A 166 -5.46 -0.50 -0.01
C ALA A 166 -6.98 -0.73 0.01
N PHE A 167 -7.76 0.23 0.49
CA PHE A 167 -9.22 0.15 0.52
C PHE A 167 -9.84 0.14 -0.88
N PHE A 168 -9.50 1.11 -1.72
CA PHE A 168 -10.13 1.25 -3.03
C PHE A 168 -9.67 0.22 -4.07
N THR A 169 -8.53 -0.46 -3.87
CA THR A 169 -8.17 -1.64 -4.68
C THR A 169 -9.10 -2.84 -4.45
N ALA A 170 -9.99 -2.80 -3.45
CA ALA A 170 -11.04 -3.79 -3.25
C ALA A 170 -12.33 -3.50 -4.04
N TYR A 171 -12.39 -2.44 -4.84
CA TYR A 171 -13.57 -2.11 -5.64
C TYR A 171 -13.63 -3.01 -6.89
N PRO A 172 -14.72 -3.82 -7.07
CA PRO A 172 -14.79 -4.84 -8.11
C PRO A 172 -14.50 -4.33 -9.51
N LYS A 173 -15.13 -3.23 -9.90
CA LYS A 173 -14.96 -2.65 -11.25
C LYS A 173 -13.51 -2.24 -11.56
N LEU A 174 -12.75 -1.81 -10.57
CA LEU A 174 -11.33 -1.50 -10.76
C LEU A 174 -10.48 -2.77 -10.91
N LEU A 175 -10.83 -3.83 -10.19
CA LEU A 175 -10.17 -5.14 -10.34
C LEU A 175 -10.39 -5.69 -11.76
N ASP A 176 -11.61 -5.69 -12.25
CA ASP A 176 -11.95 -6.19 -13.58
C ASP A 176 -11.18 -5.42 -14.67
N LEU A 177 -11.16 -4.09 -14.59
CA LEU A 177 -10.56 -3.23 -15.62
C LEU A 177 -9.03 -3.22 -15.60
N VAL A 178 -8.40 -3.33 -14.43
CA VAL A 178 -6.96 -3.11 -14.30
C VAL A 178 -6.21 -4.41 -14.01
N SER A 179 -6.73 -5.26 -13.14
CA SER A 179 -6.02 -6.49 -12.72
C SER A 179 -6.53 -7.77 -13.37
N LYS A 180 -7.56 -7.69 -14.25
CA LYS A 180 -8.06 -8.83 -15.03
C LYS A 180 -8.36 -10.03 -14.12
N ASP A 181 -9.33 -9.88 -13.24
CA ASP A 181 -9.80 -10.89 -12.27
C ASP A 181 -8.81 -11.28 -11.16
N LYS A 182 -7.60 -10.75 -11.17
CA LYS A 182 -6.69 -10.91 -10.02
C LYS A 182 -7.15 -10.00 -8.89
N GLN A 183 -7.06 -10.50 -7.66
CA GLN A 183 -7.45 -9.77 -6.45
C GLN A 183 -6.48 -10.07 -5.30
N PHE A 184 -6.34 -9.15 -4.39
CA PHE A 184 -5.58 -9.41 -3.18
C PHE A 184 -6.30 -10.45 -2.32
N ALA A 185 -5.53 -11.30 -1.65
CA ALA A 185 -6.05 -12.32 -0.75
C ALA A 185 -6.58 -11.73 0.57
N ALA A 186 -6.01 -10.59 1.00
CA ALA A 186 -6.41 -9.87 2.20
C ALA A 186 -6.04 -8.38 2.10
N TYR A 187 -6.79 -7.55 2.80
CA TYR A 187 -6.66 -6.10 2.83
C TYR A 187 -6.51 -5.59 4.26
N MET A 188 -5.56 -4.68 4.49
CA MET A 188 -5.41 -4.02 5.78
C MET A 188 -5.19 -2.50 5.58
N PRO A 189 -6.24 -1.73 5.25
CA PRO A 189 -6.17 -0.28 5.23
C PRO A 189 -6.00 0.27 6.64
N VAL A 190 -5.02 1.15 6.83
CA VAL A 190 -4.70 1.77 8.13
C VAL A 190 -4.99 3.27 8.03
N TYR A 191 -5.95 3.74 8.82
CA TYR A 191 -6.53 5.10 8.82
C TYR A 191 -6.71 5.71 7.42
N PRO A 192 -7.49 5.02 6.54
CA PRO A 192 -7.80 5.54 5.21
C PRO A 192 -8.82 6.69 5.30
N GLY A 193 -8.80 7.62 4.33
CA GLY A 193 -9.98 8.42 4.02
C GLY A 193 -10.96 7.59 3.18
N CYS A 194 -12.26 7.66 3.49
CA CYS A 194 -13.33 6.97 2.76
C CYS A 194 -14.34 7.95 2.15
N ASP A 195 -13.91 9.18 1.90
CA ASP A 195 -14.70 10.29 1.34
C ASP A 195 -15.01 10.15 -0.15
N VAL A 196 -14.26 9.30 -0.87
CA VAL A 196 -14.55 8.98 -2.27
C VAL A 196 -15.65 7.91 -2.34
N VAL A 197 -16.83 8.28 -2.82
CA VAL A 197 -17.97 7.37 -2.95
C VAL A 197 -18.23 7.09 -4.42
N PHE A 198 -18.14 5.81 -4.82
CA PHE A 198 -18.58 5.38 -6.15
C PHE A 198 -20.10 5.27 -6.22
N LYS A 199 -20.65 5.37 -7.44
CA LYS A 199 -22.11 5.26 -7.68
C LYS A 199 -22.70 3.98 -7.07
N GLU A 200 -21.96 2.87 -7.15
CA GLU A 200 -22.28 1.62 -6.50
C GLU A 200 -21.16 1.27 -5.52
N PRO A 201 -21.28 1.69 -4.25
CA PRO A 201 -20.22 1.47 -3.26
C PRO A 201 -20.19 -0.01 -2.84
N LYS A 202 -19.42 -0.81 -3.54
CA LYS A 202 -19.20 -2.24 -3.25
C LYS A 202 -17.73 -2.51 -3.02
N ILE A 203 -17.44 -3.47 -2.18
CA ILE A 203 -16.12 -4.06 -2.03
C ILE A 203 -16.21 -5.57 -2.22
N ILE A 204 -15.12 -6.19 -2.67
CA ILE A 204 -15.09 -7.64 -2.85
C ILE A 204 -15.21 -8.37 -1.51
N ASN A 205 -15.76 -9.59 -1.55
CA ASN A 205 -15.85 -10.45 -0.37
C ASN A 205 -14.49 -11.14 -0.10
N LYS A 206 -13.55 -10.38 0.46
CA LYS A 206 -12.25 -10.86 0.92
C LYS A 206 -11.97 -10.35 2.33
N PRO A 207 -11.14 -11.05 3.13
CA PRO A 207 -10.77 -10.58 4.44
C PRO A 207 -10.23 -9.15 4.42
N MET A 208 -10.86 -8.27 5.19
CA MET A 208 -10.43 -6.88 5.36
C MET A 208 -10.40 -6.51 6.84
N LEU A 209 -9.24 -6.08 7.32
CA LEU A 209 -9.06 -5.51 8.65
C LEU A 209 -8.74 -4.02 8.50
N MET A 210 -9.70 -3.16 8.77
CA MET A 210 -9.46 -1.71 8.79
C MET A 210 -9.08 -1.26 10.19
N LEU A 211 -7.92 -0.62 10.29
CA LEU A 211 -7.46 0.01 11.54
C LEU A 211 -7.68 1.52 11.43
N HIS A 212 -8.38 2.07 12.41
CA HIS A 212 -8.71 3.49 12.41
C HIS A 212 -8.68 4.06 13.84
N ALA A 213 -8.42 5.37 13.97
CA ALA A 213 -8.56 6.05 15.24
C ALA A 213 -10.04 6.42 15.45
N GLU A 214 -10.54 6.26 16.67
CA GLU A 214 -11.93 6.60 17.02
C GLU A 214 -12.23 8.08 16.74
N PHE A 215 -11.27 8.95 17.06
CA PHE A 215 -11.35 10.40 16.89
C PHE A 215 -10.29 10.87 15.89
N ASP A 216 -10.49 10.53 14.62
CA ASP A 216 -9.65 11.03 13.51
C ASP A 216 -10.41 12.21 12.89
N ASP A 217 -9.90 13.42 13.09
CA ASP A 217 -10.47 14.66 12.56
C ASP A 217 -9.99 14.96 11.12
N TYR A 218 -8.95 14.29 10.67
CA TYR A 218 -8.42 14.43 9.32
C TYR A 218 -9.05 13.46 8.31
N ALA A 219 -9.28 12.21 8.74
CA ALA A 219 -9.96 11.17 7.97
C ALA A 219 -11.06 10.55 8.85
N PRO A 220 -12.27 11.14 8.88
CA PRO A 220 -13.30 10.72 9.83
C PRO A 220 -13.68 9.25 9.67
N THR A 221 -13.62 8.51 10.77
CA THR A 221 -13.94 7.07 10.80
C THR A 221 -15.36 6.79 10.35
N ILE A 222 -16.28 7.74 10.60
CA ILE A 222 -17.68 7.61 10.21
C ILE A 222 -17.87 7.45 8.71
N ASP A 223 -17.01 8.05 7.88
CA ASP A 223 -17.10 7.94 6.43
C ASP A 223 -16.82 6.50 5.98
N CYS A 224 -15.83 5.85 6.59
CA CYS A 224 -15.51 4.45 6.32
C CYS A 224 -16.63 3.51 6.81
N ILE A 225 -17.19 3.76 7.99
CA ILE A 225 -18.34 3.01 8.52
C ILE A 225 -19.54 3.11 7.58
N ASN A 226 -19.85 4.32 7.11
CA ASN A 226 -20.96 4.56 6.19
C ASN A 226 -20.71 3.93 4.81
N TYR A 227 -19.46 3.90 4.35
CA TYR A 227 -19.11 3.26 3.08
C TYR A 227 -19.36 1.74 3.12
N VAL A 228 -18.97 1.08 4.21
CA VAL A 228 -19.09 -0.39 4.35
C VAL A 228 -20.52 -0.85 4.62
N LYS A 229 -21.40 0.04 5.15
CA LYS A 229 -22.80 -0.26 5.40
C LYS A 229 -23.70 -0.17 4.15
N LYS A 230 -23.22 0.41 3.07
CA LYS A 230 -23.94 0.53 1.78
C LYS A 230 -23.76 -0.72 0.94
#